data_c1ab75ee9aeeb130315b44fb9cf38c7a
#
_entry.id   c1ab75ee9aeeb130315b44fb9cf38c7a
#
_cell.length_a   1.000
_cell.length_b   1.000
_cell.length_c   1.000
_cell.angle_alpha   90.00
_cell.angle_beta   90.00
_cell.angle_gamma   90.00
#
_symmetry.space_group_name_H-M   'P 1'
#
loop_
_entity.id
_entity.type
_entity.pdbx_description
1 polymer ?
#
loop_
_entity_poly.entity_id
_entity_poly.type
_entity_poly.pdbx_seq_one_letter_code
_entity_poly.pdbx_strand_id
1 'polypeptide(L)'
;MASPPTIYHYLDIGRLGRGEVVNLFLKDTGIDFKDVRYPYDNTWPDTSKKLRQSGLTRTGQLPALEYGGSVITQHIPILRYLSRELGAYDGTTNWEKYLVDAVSDIYVDWRSQWVAILKGVTEAYRNYVPTYYDLLAQYYSDVDGPYLLGDKITYADFAVYQSIDNDKRTGTLPETLSPALTRLVEAIETRPNISTYIEETRDRKA
;
A
#
# COMPACT_ATOMS: atom_id res chain seq x y z
N MET A 1 -21.30 -21.91 11.89
CA MET A 1 -20.67 -22.16 10.58
C MET A 1 -19.33 -21.48 10.59
N ALA A 2 -18.26 -22.11 10.07
CA ALA A 2 -16.98 -21.45 9.98
C ALA A 2 -17.08 -20.26 9.03
N SER A 3 -16.43 -19.14 9.38
CA SER A 3 -16.33 -17.98 8.49
C SER A 3 -15.65 -18.37 7.17
N PRO A 4 -16.10 -17.83 6.02
CA PRO A 4 -15.44 -18.10 4.75
C PRO A 4 -13.96 -17.63 4.82
N PRO A 5 -13.05 -18.33 4.11
CA PRO A 5 -11.63 -17.99 4.13
C PRO A 5 -11.41 -16.59 3.52
N THR A 6 -10.43 -15.88 4.05
CA THR A 6 -9.95 -14.64 3.44
C THR A 6 -9.03 -14.99 2.28
N ILE A 7 -9.27 -14.42 1.08
CA ILE A 7 -8.44 -14.65 -0.09
C ILE A 7 -8.02 -13.31 -0.70
N TYR A 8 -6.72 -13.09 -0.76
CA TYR A 8 -6.13 -11.91 -1.35
C TYR A 8 -5.66 -12.19 -2.78
N HIS A 9 -6.07 -11.35 -3.73
CA HIS A 9 -5.76 -11.50 -5.15
C HIS A 9 -4.93 -10.32 -5.64
N TYR A 10 -3.74 -10.58 -6.17
CA TYR A 10 -2.90 -9.55 -6.74
C TYR A 10 -2.03 -10.07 -7.90
N LEU A 11 -1.30 -9.16 -8.54
CA LEU A 11 -0.33 -9.46 -9.58
C LEU A 11 0.94 -10.07 -8.99
N ASP A 12 1.59 -10.94 -9.73
CA ASP A 12 2.91 -11.47 -9.38
C ASP A 12 4.00 -10.52 -9.91
N ILE A 13 4.19 -9.43 -9.19
CA ILE A 13 5.16 -8.36 -9.49
C ILE A 13 6.03 -8.03 -8.27
N GLY A 14 6.34 -9.04 -7.47
CA GLY A 14 7.14 -8.87 -6.26
C GLY A 14 6.48 -7.90 -5.27
N ARG A 15 7.26 -6.94 -4.76
CA ARG A 15 6.78 -5.91 -3.84
C ARG A 15 6.31 -4.62 -4.53
N LEU A 16 6.23 -4.62 -5.85
CA LEU A 16 5.78 -3.45 -6.58
C LEU A 16 4.25 -3.32 -6.56
N GLY A 17 3.82 -2.09 -6.69
CA GLY A 17 2.44 -1.77 -6.97
C GLY A 17 1.53 -1.69 -5.75
N ARG A 18 0.33 -1.19 -6.01
CA ARG A 18 -0.68 -0.86 -4.99
C ARG A 18 -1.18 -2.03 -4.15
N GLY A 19 -1.01 -3.26 -4.60
CA GLY A 19 -1.41 -4.43 -3.82
C GLY A 19 -0.44 -4.71 -2.68
N GLU A 20 0.82 -4.35 -2.78
CA GLU A 20 1.77 -4.57 -1.68
C GLU A 20 1.36 -3.82 -0.40
N VAL A 21 0.71 -2.67 -0.53
CA VAL A 21 0.14 -1.96 0.63
C VAL A 21 -0.87 -2.85 1.37
N VAL A 22 -1.76 -3.52 0.61
CA VAL A 22 -2.76 -4.43 1.18
C VAL A 22 -2.10 -5.67 1.78
N ASN A 23 -1.10 -6.23 1.12
CA ASN A 23 -0.35 -7.38 1.61
C ASN A 23 0.36 -7.10 2.94
N LEU A 24 1.07 -5.97 3.04
CA LEU A 24 1.73 -5.55 4.28
C LEU A 24 0.72 -5.33 5.41
N PHE A 25 -0.39 -4.67 5.12
CA PHE A 25 -1.46 -4.44 6.08
C PHE A 25 -2.07 -5.76 6.57
N LEU A 26 -2.43 -6.69 5.68
CA LEU A 26 -2.99 -7.99 6.06
C LEU A 26 -2.03 -8.78 6.94
N LYS A 27 -0.74 -8.78 6.61
CA LYS A 27 0.29 -9.43 7.44
C LYS A 27 0.41 -8.78 8.81
N ASP A 28 0.44 -7.46 8.88
CA ASP A 28 0.60 -6.72 10.14
C ASP A 28 -0.59 -6.93 11.08
N THR A 29 -1.80 -6.98 10.54
CA THR A 29 -3.02 -7.25 11.33
C THR A 29 -3.11 -8.68 11.85
N GLY A 30 -2.30 -9.62 11.34
CA GLY A 30 -2.37 -11.04 11.66
C GLY A 30 -3.60 -11.76 11.09
N ILE A 31 -4.29 -11.15 10.14
CA ILE A 31 -5.38 -11.82 9.41
C ILE A 31 -4.77 -12.96 8.60
N ASP A 32 -5.21 -14.19 8.85
CA ASP A 32 -4.84 -15.33 8.03
C ASP A 32 -5.54 -15.23 6.65
N PHE A 33 -4.76 -15.33 5.57
CA PHE A 33 -5.28 -15.22 4.21
C PHE A 33 -4.52 -16.10 3.22
N LYS A 34 -5.24 -16.57 2.21
CA LYS A 34 -4.63 -17.19 1.04
C LYS A 34 -4.19 -16.11 0.06
N ASP A 35 -2.91 -16.11 -0.31
CA ASP A 35 -2.34 -15.20 -1.30
C ASP A 35 -2.40 -15.83 -2.70
N VAL A 36 -3.20 -15.25 -3.60
CA VAL A 36 -3.37 -15.69 -4.99
C VAL A 36 -2.72 -14.67 -5.92
N ARG A 37 -1.68 -15.11 -6.64
CA ARG A 37 -0.92 -14.27 -7.55
C ARG A 37 -1.20 -14.61 -9.01
N TYR A 38 -1.34 -13.56 -9.82
CA TYR A 38 -1.60 -13.65 -11.25
C TYR A 38 -0.41 -13.11 -12.04
N PRO A 39 0.08 -13.83 -13.08
CA PRO A 39 1.11 -13.30 -13.97
C PRO A 39 0.72 -11.94 -14.57
N TYR A 40 1.67 -11.02 -14.62
CA TYR A 40 1.48 -9.73 -15.27
C TYR A 40 2.33 -9.66 -16.55
N ASP A 41 1.86 -10.39 -17.55
CA ASP A 41 2.49 -10.55 -18.85
C ASP A 41 1.47 -10.32 -19.99
N ASN A 42 1.77 -10.83 -21.18
CA ASN A 42 0.89 -10.73 -22.35
C ASN A 42 -0.45 -11.48 -22.20
N THR A 43 -0.61 -12.34 -21.20
CA THR A 43 -1.87 -13.06 -20.90
C THR A 43 -2.78 -12.26 -19.97
N TRP A 44 -2.29 -11.17 -19.38
CA TRP A 44 -3.06 -10.36 -18.44
C TRP A 44 -4.39 -9.83 -18.97
N PRO A 45 -4.55 -9.38 -20.25
CA PRO A 45 -5.83 -8.93 -20.76
C PRO A 45 -6.92 -10.00 -20.68
N ASP A 46 -6.60 -11.26 -20.99
CA ASP A 46 -7.53 -12.39 -20.90
C ASP A 46 -7.85 -12.74 -19.45
N THR A 47 -6.84 -12.73 -18.58
CA THR A 47 -7.01 -12.94 -17.14
C THR A 47 -7.92 -11.86 -16.54
N SER A 48 -7.68 -10.59 -16.81
CA SER A 48 -8.53 -9.47 -16.41
C SER A 48 -9.99 -9.63 -16.85
N LYS A 49 -10.22 -10.09 -18.10
CA LYS A 49 -11.55 -10.38 -18.61
C LYS A 49 -12.23 -11.52 -17.83
N LYS A 50 -11.52 -12.61 -17.55
CA LYS A 50 -12.03 -13.73 -16.75
C LYS A 50 -12.39 -13.29 -15.32
N LEU A 51 -11.56 -12.46 -14.67
CA LEU A 51 -11.83 -11.94 -13.34
C LEU A 51 -13.10 -11.07 -13.29
N ARG A 52 -13.39 -10.32 -14.36
CA ARG A 52 -14.67 -9.59 -14.48
C ARG A 52 -15.85 -10.54 -14.68
N GLN A 53 -15.71 -11.53 -15.56
CA GLN A 53 -16.77 -12.49 -15.86
C GLN A 53 -17.13 -13.37 -14.67
N SER A 54 -16.16 -13.72 -13.82
CA SER A 54 -16.39 -14.47 -12.58
C SER A 54 -17.02 -13.64 -11.46
N GLY A 55 -17.09 -12.30 -11.61
CA GLY A 55 -17.60 -11.41 -10.57
C GLY A 55 -16.58 -11.05 -9.48
N LEU A 56 -15.31 -11.53 -9.57
CA LEU A 56 -14.28 -11.21 -8.59
C LEU A 56 -13.94 -9.71 -8.60
N THR A 57 -13.99 -9.07 -9.76
CA THR A 57 -13.76 -7.62 -9.86
C THR A 57 -14.59 -7.01 -10.99
N ARG A 58 -15.25 -5.89 -10.68
CA ARG A 58 -16.06 -5.17 -11.69
C ARG A 58 -15.18 -4.48 -12.74
N THR A 59 -13.96 -4.09 -12.37
CA THR A 59 -13.05 -3.32 -13.23
C THR A 59 -12.08 -4.21 -14.02
N GLY A 60 -11.92 -5.48 -13.66
CA GLY A 60 -10.84 -6.34 -14.16
C GLY A 60 -9.48 -6.00 -13.56
N GLN A 61 -9.42 -5.13 -12.54
CA GLN A 61 -8.18 -4.70 -11.91
C GLN A 61 -8.01 -5.32 -10.53
N LEU A 62 -6.76 -5.44 -10.09
CA LEU A 62 -6.37 -5.90 -8.77
C LEU A 62 -5.67 -4.75 -8.00
N PRO A 63 -5.67 -4.77 -6.65
CA PRO A 63 -6.03 -5.88 -5.77
C PRO A 63 -7.54 -6.08 -5.60
N ALA A 64 -7.91 -7.32 -5.28
CA ALA A 64 -9.21 -7.70 -4.76
C ALA A 64 -9.04 -8.56 -3.51
N LEU A 65 -9.98 -8.49 -2.58
CA LEU A 65 -9.98 -9.25 -1.34
C LEU A 65 -11.35 -9.88 -1.13
N GLU A 66 -11.38 -11.20 -0.98
CA GLU A 66 -12.55 -11.92 -0.47
C GLU A 66 -12.47 -11.92 1.06
N TYR A 67 -13.42 -11.28 1.71
CA TYR A 67 -13.46 -11.12 3.17
C TYR A 67 -14.89 -11.17 3.69
N GLY A 68 -15.15 -11.99 4.71
CA GLY A 68 -16.47 -12.10 5.32
C GLY A 68 -17.60 -12.49 4.34
N GLY A 69 -17.28 -13.22 3.26
CA GLY A 69 -18.24 -13.59 2.23
C GLY A 69 -18.53 -12.51 1.18
N SER A 70 -17.83 -11.39 1.24
CA SER A 70 -17.93 -10.28 0.27
C SER A 70 -16.63 -10.11 -0.49
N VAL A 71 -16.69 -9.56 -1.71
CA VAL A 71 -15.50 -9.15 -2.46
C VAL A 71 -15.37 -7.63 -2.41
N ILE A 72 -14.23 -7.17 -1.92
CA ILE A 72 -13.88 -5.74 -1.86
C ILE A 72 -12.67 -5.47 -2.74
N THR A 73 -12.67 -4.31 -3.39
CA THR A 73 -11.64 -3.94 -4.37
C THR A 73 -11.16 -2.52 -4.13
N GLN A 74 -10.07 -2.13 -4.83
CA GLN A 74 -9.36 -0.85 -4.64
C GLN A 74 -8.59 -0.81 -3.31
N HIS A 75 -7.27 -0.62 -3.40
CA HIS A 75 -6.36 -0.75 -2.26
C HIS A 75 -6.73 0.15 -1.06
N ILE A 76 -6.92 1.46 -1.24
CA ILE A 76 -7.29 2.34 -0.12
C ILE A 76 -8.68 2.00 0.47
N PRO A 77 -9.74 1.80 -0.35
CA PRO A 77 -11.02 1.28 0.15
C PRO A 77 -10.95 -0.04 0.90
N ILE A 78 -10.11 -1.00 0.46
CA ILE A 78 -9.87 -2.27 1.19
C ILE A 78 -9.30 -1.97 2.58
N LEU A 79 -8.25 -1.16 2.66
CA LEU A 79 -7.58 -0.83 3.92
C LEU A 79 -8.53 -0.11 4.88
N ARG A 80 -9.24 0.90 4.39
CA ARG A 80 -10.21 1.66 5.16
C ARG A 80 -11.35 0.79 5.69
N TYR A 81 -11.87 -0.11 4.86
CA TYR A 81 -12.90 -1.06 5.28
C TYR A 81 -12.40 -1.99 6.38
N LEU A 82 -11.25 -2.63 6.17
CA LEU A 82 -10.65 -3.52 7.17
C LEU A 82 -10.32 -2.80 8.48
N SER A 83 -9.79 -1.57 8.40
CA SER A 83 -9.48 -0.77 9.59
C SER A 83 -10.73 -0.51 10.44
N ARG A 84 -11.87 -0.26 9.78
CA ARG A 84 -13.17 -0.07 10.47
C ARG A 84 -13.70 -1.37 11.08
N GLU A 85 -13.59 -2.49 10.37
CA GLU A 85 -13.96 -3.82 10.87
C GLU A 85 -13.13 -4.22 12.10
N LEU A 86 -11.83 -3.90 12.08
CA LEU A 86 -10.90 -4.21 13.16
C LEU A 86 -10.98 -3.20 14.34
N GLY A 87 -11.57 -2.03 14.12
CA GLY A 87 -11.55 -0.94 15.10
C GLY A 87 -10.14 -0.39 15.37
N ALA A 88 -9.20 -0.52 14.40
CA ALA A 88 -7.81 -0.15 14.51
C ALA A 88 -7.27 0.35 13.16
N TYR A 89 -6.08 0.94 13.12
CA TYR A 89 -5.42 1.41 11.88
C TYR A 89 -6.13 2.58 11.17
N ASP A 90 -7.04 3.28 11.86
CA ASP A 90 -7.71 4.49 11.36
C ASP A 90 -7.70 5.56 12.46
N GLY A 91 -8.06 6.79 12.12
CA GLY A 91 -8.28 7.85 13.10
C GLY A 91 -9.47 7.55 14.02
N THR A 92 -9.39 8.03 15.25
CA THR A 92 -10.48 7.92 16.23
C THR A 92 -11.47 9.06 16.07
N THR A 93 -10.97 10.29 15.93
CA THR A 93 -11.77 11.49 15.71
C THR A 93 -12.01 11.75 14.22
N ASN A 94 -12.97 12.61 13.89
CA ASN A 94 -13.20 13.02 12.50
C ASN A 94 -11.99 13.74 11.91
N TRP A 95 -11.23 14.49 12.72
CA TRP A 95 -10.01 15.15 12.28
C TRP A 95 -8.91 14.16 11.95
N GLU A 96 -8.66 13.19 12.82
CA GLU A 96 -7.68 12.13 12.56
C GLU A 96 -8.04 11.33 11.31
N LYS A 97 -9.32 10.97 11.12
CA LYS A 97 -9.81 10.28 9.90
C LYS A 97 -9.60 11.12 8.65
N TYR A 98 -9.83 12.43 8.74
CA TYR A 98 -9.53 13.36 7.65
C TYR A 98 -8.04 13.34 7.29
N LEU A 99 -7.13 13.39 8.27
CA LEU A 99 -5.69 13.33 8.01
C LEU A 99 -5.29 12.02 7.31
N VAL A 100 -5.82 10.89 7.78
CA VAL A 100 -5.56 9.58 7.18
C VAL A 100 -6.08 9.51 5.75
N ASP A 101 -7.27 10.03 5.48
CA ASP A 101 -7.85 10.09 4.14
C ASP A 101 -7.05 11.05 3.23
N ALA A 102 -6.68 12.25 3.71
CA ALA A 102 -5.93 13.23 2.95
C ALA A 102 -4.54 12.70 2.52
N VAL A 103 -3.79 12.08 3.44
CA VAL A 103 -2.49 11.47 3.11
C VAL A 103 -2.66 10.28 2.16
N SER A 104 -3.73 9.52 2.29
CA SER A 104 -4.04 8.42 1.36
C SER A 104 -4.34 8.92 -0.06
N ASP A 105 -5.03 10.03 -0.21
CA ASP A 105 -5.31 10.63 -1.52
C ASP A 105 -4.02 11.23 -2.14
N ILE A 106 -3.18 11.88 -1.35
CA ILE A 106 -1.84 12.33 -1.79
C ILE A 106 -1.00 11.13 -2.29
N TYR A 107 -1.05 9.99 -1.59
CA TYR A 107 -0.42 8.76 -2.07
C TYR A 107 -1.02 8.27 -3.40
N VAL A 108 -2.33 8.35 -3.59
CA VAL A 108 -2.99 7.94 -4.86
C VAL A 108 -2.53 8.83 -6.02
N ASP A 109 -2.35 10.14 -5.79
CA ASP A 109 -1.81 11.06 -6.79
C ASP A 109 -0.37 10.70 -7.17
N TRP A 110 0.51 10.47 -6.19
CA TRP A 110 1.85 9.95 -6.42
C TRP A 110 1.82 8.65 -7.22
N ARG A 111 0.95 7.74 -6.85
CA ARG A 111 0.82 6.43 -7.49
C ARG A 111 0.50 6.54 -8.98
N SER A 112 -0.31 7.50 -9.36
CA SER A 112 -0.67 7.75 -10.75
C SER A 112 0.55 8.20 -11.56
N GLN A 113 1.40 9.05 -11.00
CA GLN A 113 2.66 9.48 -11.60
C GLN A 113 3.68 8.33 -11.67
N TRP A 114 3.82 7.56 -10.58
CA TRP A 114 4.76 6.45 -10.52
C TRP A 114 4.45 5.34 -11.54
N VAL A 115 3.20 5.00 -11.80
CA VAL A 115 2.85 4.01 -12.83
C VAL A 115 3.34 4.42 -14.21
N ALA A 116 3.32 5.70 -14.51
CA ALA A 116 3.75 6.21 -15.82
C ALA A 116 5.25 5.97 -16.06
N ILE A 117 6.07 5.95 -15.01
CA ILE A 117 7.53 5.76 -15.13
C ILE A 117 7.96 4.29 -15.25
N LEU A 118 7.07 3.33 -15.13
CA LEU A 118 7.39 1.91 -15.34
C LEU A 118 7.82 1.62 -16.79
N LYS A 119 7.51 2.51 -17.73
CA LYS A 119 7.98 2.48 -19.11
C LYS A 119 9.31 3.23 -19.35
N GLY A 120 9.82 3.86 -18.30
CA GLY A 120 11.02 4.68 -18.30
C GLY A 120 10.87 5.91 -17.42
N VAL A 121 11.87 6.16 -16.60
CA VAL A 121 11.88 7.32 -15.69
C VAL A 121 12.03 8.62 -16.48
N THR A 122 11.10 9.55 -16.28
CA THR A 122 11.10 10.87 -16.92
C THR A 122 11.72 11.93 -16.02
N GLU A 123 12.26 13.01 -16.61
CA GLU A 123 12.75 14.17 -15.87
C GLU A 123 11.62 14.83 -15.06
N ALA A 124 10.41 14.91 -15.63
CA ALA A 124 9.25 15.43 -14.92
C ALA A 124 8.98 14.68 -13.61
N TYR A 125 9.10 13.34 -13.62
CA TYR A 125 8.94 12.54 -12.41
C TYR A 125 10.08 12.79 -11.40
N ARG A 126 11.33 12.89 -11.87
CA ARG A 126 12.47 13.20 -10.98
C ARG A 126 12.32 14.56 -10.29
N ASN A 127 11.72 15.54 -10.96
CA ASN A 127 11.43 16.85 -10.38
C ASN A 127 10.21 16.83 -9.44
N TYR A 128 9.25 15.94 -9.67
CA TYR A 128 8.05 15.78 -8.84
C TYR A 128 8.33 15.09 -7.49
N VAL A 129 9.13 14.03 -7.50
CA VAL A 129 9.32 13.15 -6.33
C VAL A 129 9.81 13.89 -5.08
N PRO A 130 10.82 14.80 -5.12
CA PRO A 130 11.24 15.54 -3.94
C PRO A 130 10.09 16.35 -3.33
N THR A 131 9.32 17.05 -4.16
CA THR A 131 8.16 17.86 -3.70
C THR A 131 7.10 17.00 -3.02
N TYR A 132 6.86 15.79 -3.53
CA TYR A 132 5.95 14.83 -2.91
C TYR A 132 6.41 14.42 -1.51
N TYR A 133 7.69 14.08 -1.34
CA TYR A 133 8.22 13.70 -0.02
C TYR A 133 8.35 14.88 0.94
N ASP A 134 8.63 16.09 0.45
CA ASP A 134 8.62 17.30 1.26
C ASP A 134 7.22 17.62 1.79
N LEU A 135 6.20 17.42 0.97
CA LEU A 135 4.80 17.56 1.40
C LEU A 135 4.44 16.53 2.49
N LEU A 136 4.75 15.26 2.28
CA LEU A 136 4.49 14.22 3.28
C LEU A 136 5.26 14.48 4.58
N ALA A 137 6.52 14.95 4.48
CA ALA A 137 7.33 15.27 5.65
C ALA A 137 6.65 16.31 6.56
N GLN A 138 5.90 17.26 6.02
CA GLN A 138 5.15 18.23 6.83
C GLN A 138 4.11 17.51 7.70
N TYR A 139 3.27 16.63 7.12
CA TYR A 139 2.28 15.87 7.89
C TYR A 139 2.91 15.02 9.00
N TYR A 140 4.04 14.37 8.73
CA TYR A 140 4.72 13.51 9.69
C TYR A 140 5.60 14.28 10.71
N SER A 141 5.79 15.59 10.51
CA SER A 141 6.50 16.45 11.44
C SER A 141 5.58 17.20 12.40
N ASP A 142 4.27 17.20 12.14
CA ASP A 142 3.27 17.89 12.97
C ASP A 142 3.04 17.21 14.33
N VAL A 143 3.48 15.97 14.49
CA VAL A 143 3.29 15.16 15.70
C VAL A 143 4.59 14.47 16.11
N ASP A 144 4.73 14.22 17.41
CA ASP A 144 5.78 13.36 17.92
C ASP A 144 5.41 11.89 17.67
N GLY A 145 6.37 11.12 17.18
CA GLY A 145 6.20 9.69 16.89
C GLY A 145 6.57 9.32 15.46
N PRO A 146 6.54 8.02 15.13
CA PRO A 146 6.94 7.55 13.81
C PRO A 146 5.81 7.53 12.78
N TYR A 147 4.54 7.61 13.21
CA TYR A 147 3.37 7.47 12.34
C TYR A 147 2.63 8.80 12.14
N LEU A 148 1.74 8.84 11.18
CA LEU A 148 0.91 10.02 10.87
C LEU A 148 0.13 10.55 12.08
N LEU A 149 -0.29 9.67 12.98
CA LEU A 149 -0.99 10.01 14.22
C LEU A 149 -0.14 9.74 15.47
N GLY A 150 1.15 10.04 15.41
CA GLY A 150 2.09 9.85 16.52
C GLY A 150 2.47 8.38 16.72
N ASP A 151 2.08 7.79 17.84
CA ASP A 151 2.38 6.39 18.15
C ASP A 151 1.35 5.40 17.58
N LYS A 152 0.29 5.89 16.97
CA LYS A 152 -0.77 5.07 16.40
C LYS A 152 -0.58 4.89 14.90
N ILE A 153 -0.25 3.66 14.50
CA ILE A 153 -0.18 3.31 13.08
C ILE A 153 -1.56 3.37 12.42
N THR A 154 -1.58 3.87 11.19
CA THR A 154 -2.79 3.92 10.35
C THR A 154 -2.54 3.23 9.01
N TYR A 155 -3.61 2.99 8.25
CA TYR A 155 -3.45 2.42 6.91
C TYR A 155 -2.71 3.36 5.94
N ALA A 156 -2.71 4.67 6.18
CA ALA A 156 -1.94 5.63 5.38
C ALA A 156 -0.44 5.45 5.54
N ASP A 157 0.03 5.03 6.73
CA ASP A 157 1.46 4.80 6.99
C ASP A 157 2.02 3.69 6.11
N PHE A 158 1.27 2.60 5.89
CA PHE A 158 1.65 1.55 4.95
C PHE A 158 1.70 2.05 3.50
N ALA A 159 0.77 2.93 3.12
CA ALA A 159 0.75 3.51 1.78
C ALA A 159 1.98 4.40 1.54
N VAL A 160 2.31 5.28 2.48
CA VAL A 160 3.50 6.14 2.41
C VAL A 160 4.79 5.31 2.43
N TYR A 161 4.90 4.33 3.32
CA TYR A 161 6.03 3.40 3.32
C TYR A 161 6.21 2.72 1.96
N GLN A 162 5.12 2.25 1.37
CA GLN A 162 5.17 1.57 0.07
C GLN A 162 5.57 2.53 -1.06
N SER A 163 5.24 3.82 -1.00
CA SER A 163 5.75 4.79 -1.97
C SER A 163 7.27 4.91 -1.89
N ILE A 164 7.83 4.99 -0.69
CA ILE A 164 9.28 5.04 -0.45
C ILE A 164 9.96 3.76 -0.95
N ASP A 165 9.43 2.58 -0.62
CA ASP A 165 9.98 1.29 -1.08
C ASP A 165 9.94 1.16 -2.61
N ASN A 166 8.87 1.63 -3.27
CA ASN A 166 8.76 1.59 -4.73
C ASN A 166 9.72 2.56 -5.41
N ASP A 167 9.86 3.80 -4.92
CA ASP A 167 10.83 4.74 -5.46
C ASP A 167 12.28 4.29 -5.24
N LYS A 168 12.57 3.65 -4.10
CA LYS A 168 13.86 3.01 -3.87
C LYS A 168 14.15 1.91 -4.90
N ARG A 169 13.17 1.04 -5.18
CA ARG A 169 13.29 -0.06 -6.15
C ARG A 169 13.42 0.40 -7.59
N THR A 170 12.84 1.54 -7.93
CA THR A 170 12.94 2.14 -9.27
C THR A 170 14.11 3.12 -9.43
N GLY A 171 14.88 3.36 -8.35
CA GLY A 171 16.02 4.29 -8.37
C GLY A 171 15.59 5.76 -8.53
N THR A 172 14.40 6.08 -8.02
CA THR A 172 13.83 7.44 -8.08
C THR A 172 13.67 8.09 -6.70
N LEU A 173 13.94 7.35 -5.62
CA LEU A 173 13.92 7.91 -4.27
C LEU A 173 14.98 9.02 -4.14
N PRO A 174 14.65 10.19 -3.56
CA PRO A 174 15.65 11.22 -3.25
C PRO A 174 16.78 10.66 -2.38
N GLU A 175 17.99 11.19 -2.56
CA GLU A 175 19.18 10.77 -1.80
C GLU A 175 18.98 10.93 -0.28
N THR A 176 18.19 11.93 0.12
CA THR A 176 17.90 12.22 1.51
C THR A 176 16.39 12.30 1.73
N LEU A 177 15.88 11.48 2.64
CA LEU A 177 14.54 11.63 3.20
C LEU A 177 14.58 12.49 4.46
N SER A 178 13.46 13.16 4.75
CA SER A 178 13.31 13.87 6.02
C SER A 178 13.44 12.91 7.22
N PRO A 179 13.91 13.39 8.39
CA PRO A 179 13.97 12.55 9.59
C PRO A 179 12.61 11.95 9.98
N ALA A 180 11.52 12.65 9.72
CA ALA A 180 10.18 12.16 10.02
C ALA A 180 9.83 10.92 9.16
N LEU A 181 10.09 10.96 7.85
CA LEU A 181 9.86 9.83 6.97
C LEU A 181 10.86 8.69 7.19
N THR A 182 12.09 9.00 7.60
CA THR A 182 13.07 7.97 8.01
C THR A 182 12.56 7.19 9.23
N ARG A 183 12.03 7.88 10.25
CA ARG A 183 11.41 7.22 11.42
C ARG A 183 10.22 6.33 11.02
N LEU A 184 9.39 6.77 10.08
CA LEU A 184 8.30 5.94 9.56
C LEU A 184 8.83 4.64 8.95
N VAL A 185 9.85 4.72 8.09
CA VAL A 185 10.45 3.54 7.44
C VAL A 185 10.97 2.56 8.49
N GLU A 186 11.77 3.04 9.45
CA GLU A 186 12.33 2.22 10.53
C GLU A 186 11.22 1.56 11.36
N ALA A 187 10.19 2.32 11.72
CA ALA A 187 9.08 1.80 12.51
C ALA A 187 8.28 0.73 11.77
N ILE A 188 8.04 0.87 10.47
CA ILE A 188 7.35 -0.14 9.67
C ILE A 188 8.24 -1.39 9.50
N GLU A 189 9.52 -1.22 9.18
CA GLU A 189 10.44 -2.35 8.92
C GLU A 189 10.72 -3.21 10.18
N THR A 190 10.53 -2.64 11.37
CA THR A 190 10.72 -3.35 12.65
C THR A 190 9.44 -3.95 13.24
N ARG A 191 8.29 -3.82 12.58
CA ARG A 191 7.03 -4.39 13.09
C ARG A 191 7.05 -5.92 13.11
N PRO A 192 6.67 -6.56 14.23
CA PRO A 192 6.89 -8.01 14.45
C PRO A 192 6.29 -8.90 13.34
N ASN A 193 5.11 -8.55 12.83
CA ASN A 193 4.39 -9.40 11.88
C ASN A 193 4.85 -9.24 10.42
N ILE A 194 5.64 -8.21 10.11
CA ILE A 194 6.07 -7.92 8.73
C ILE A 194 7.58 -7.82 8.55
N SER A 195 8.35 -7.66 9.63
CA SER A 195 9.81 -7.50 9.55
C SER A 195 10.50 -8.64 8.80
N THR A 196 10.20 -9.89 9.16
CA THR A 196 10.74 -11.06 8.47
C THR A 196 10.37 -11.09 6.99
N TYR A 197 9.10 -10.80 6.66
CA TYR A 197 8.67 -10.74 5.26
C TYR A 197 9.40 -9.65 4.48
N ILE A 198 9.59 -8.47 5.07
CA ILE A 198 10.32 -7.36 4.43
C ILE A 198 11.78 -7.76 4.17
N GLU A 199 12.44 -8.40 5.15
CA GLU A 199 13.81 -8.85 5.03
C GLU A 199 13.98 -9.92 3.94
N GLU A 200 13.15 -10.98 3.96
CA GLU A 200 13.18 -12.07 2.98
C GLU A 200 12.86 -11.62 1.54
N THR A 201 12.09 -10.54 1.40
CA THR A 201 11.68 -10.01 0.09
C THR A 201 12.42 -8.75 -0.32
N ARG A 202 13.45 -8.34 0.44
CA ARG A 202 14.21 -7.10 0.19
C ARG A 202 14.74 -7.02 -1.24
N ASP A 203 15.35 -8.08 -1.72
CA ASP A 203 15.99 -8.16 -3.04
C ASP A 203 15.10 -8.83 -4.11
N ARG A 204 13.85 -9.14 -3.77
CA ARG A 204 12.92 -9.75 -4.72
C ARG A 204 12.60 -8.78 -5.85
N LYS A 205 13.03 -9.15 -7.05
CA LYS A 205 12.71 -8.41 -8.29
C LYS A 205 11.26 -8.70 -8.73
N ALA A 206 10.69 -7.77 -9.46
CA ALA A 206 9.40 -7.96 -10.12
C ALA A 206 9.52 -8.90 -11.31
#